data_fda32c1699447670ffa91757c992984e
#
_entry.id   fda32c1699447670ffa91757c992984e
#
_cell.length_a   1.000
_cell.length_b   1.000
_cell.length_c   1.000
_cell.angle_alpha   90.00
_cell.angle_beta   90.00
_cell.angle_gamma   90.00
#
_symmetry.space_group_name_H-M   'P 1'
#
loop_
_entity.id
_entity.type
_entity.pdbx_description
1 polymer ?
#
loop_
_entity_poly.entity_id
_entity_poly.type
_entity_poly.pdbx_seq_one_letter_code
_entity_poly.pdbx_strand_id
1 'polypeptide(L)'
;MEFVWDERKRKSNIKKHGFDFIDAEQVFNGATFTIVDDRLNYHEDRFITLGMLEDVVVVIAHTEEEDIIRIISIRKATKNEQKIYFKGFSY
;
A
#
# COMPACT_ATOMS: atom_id res chain seq x y z
N MET A 1 5.26 15.01 -2.38
CA MET A 1 4.61 13.71 -2.70
C MET A 1 3.12 13.91 -2.78
N GLU A 2 2.54 13.52 -3.90
CA GLU A 2 1.11 13.69 -4.14
C GLU A 2 0.46 12.33 -4.27
N PHE A 3 -0.71 12.13 -3.65
CA PHE A 3 -1.45 10.87 -3.73
C PHE A 3 -2.68 11.06 -4.59
N VAL A 4 -2.85 10.18 -5.56
CA VAL A 4 -4.02 10.20 -6.45
C VAL A 4 -4.63 8.81 -6.51
N TRP A 5 -5.89 8.74 -6.93
CA TRP A 5 -6.59 7.47 -7.07
C TRP A 5 -7.85 7.63 -7.90
N ASP A 6 -8.38 6.50 -8.32
CA ASP A 6 -9.67 6.41 -9.00
C ASP A 6 -10.76 6.32 -7.91
N GLU A 7 -11.75 7.20 -7.96
CA GLU A 7 -12.78 7.27 -6.93
C GLU A 7 -13.64 6.01 -6.86
N ARG A 8 -13.86 5.34 -7.97
CA ARG A 8 -14.60 4.07 -7.98
C ARG A 8 -13.82 2.99 -7.25
N LYS A 9 -12.50 2.93 -7.48
CA LYS A 9 -11.63 1.98 -6.79
C LYS A 9 -11.56 2.26 -5.30
N ARG A 10 -11.53 3.54 -4.92
CA ARG A 10 -11.53 3.91 -3.51
C ARG A 10 -12.77 3.37 -2.81
N LYS A 11 -13.96 3.61 -3.39
CA LYS A 11 -15.23 3.16 -2.83
C LYS A 11 -15.31 1.64 -2.76
N SER A 12 -14.90 0.97 -3.82
CA SER A 12 -14.86 -0.49 -3.88
C SER A 12 -13.91 -1.06 -2.83
N ASN A 13 -12.78 -0.42 -2.63
CA ASN A 13 -11.79 -0.87 -1.65
C ASN A 13 -12.32 -0.77 -0.22
N ILE A 14 -13.02 0.33 0.10
CA ILE A 14 -13.65 0.49 1.42
C ILE A 14 -14.64 -0.64 1.66
N LYS A 15 -15.46 -0.92 0.67
CA LYS A 15 -16.48 -1.97 0.77
C LYS A 15 -15.86 -3.36 0.93
N LYS A 16 -14.79 -3.62 0.18
CA LYS A 16 -14.17 -4.96 0.14
C LYS A 16 -13.21 -5.20 1.31
N HIS A 17 -12.44 -4.20 1.68
CA HIS A 17 -11.35 -4.36 2.66
C HIS A 17 -11.50 -3.48 3.90
N GLY A 18 -12.38 -2.50 3.87
CA GLY A 18 -12.61 -1.62 5.01
C GLY A 18 -11.58 -0.50 5.14
N PHE A 19 -10.73 -0.27 4.16
CA PHE A 19 -9.70 0.77 4.20
C PHE A 19 -9.95 1.82 3.14
N ASP A 20 -9.75 3.08 3.52
CA ASP A 20 -9.91 4.24 2.66
C ASP A 20 -8.56 4.68 2.11
N PHE A 21 -8.50 4.97 0.81
CA PHE A 21 -7.26 5.43 0.17
C PHE A 21 -6.74 6.74 0.77
N ILE A 22 -7.62 7.53 1.36
CA ILE A 22 -7.26 8.78 2.04
C ILE A 22 -6.20 8.55 3.12
N ASP A 23 -6.23 7.37 3.75
CA ASP A 23 -5.30 7.03 4.84
C ASP A 23 -3.92 6.60 4.35
N ALA A 24 -3.72 6.48 3.03
CA ALA A 24 -2.42 6.07 2.49
C ALA A 24 -1.30 7.04 2.88
N GLU A 25 -1.58 8.33 2.89
CA GLU A 25 -0.57 9.32 3.26
C GLU A 25 -0.03 9.08 4.66
N GLN A 26 -0.89 8.75 5.59
CA GLN A 26 -0.48 8.42 6.96
C GLN A 26 0.45 7.22 6.99
N VAL A 27 0.17 6.20 6.19
CA VAL A 27 1.01 5.00 6.11
C VAL A 27 2.39 5.35 5.57
N PHE A 28 2.44 6.12 4.48
CA PHE A 28 3.71 6.50 3.85
C PHE A 28 4.54 7.45 4.71
N ASN A 29 3.94 8.15 5.66
CA ASN A 29 4.68 9.00 6.59
C ASN A 29 5.40 8.20 7.68
N GLY A 30 5.05 6.95 7.87
CA GLY A 30 5.67 6.07 8.85
C GLY A 30 6.76 5.19 8.24
N ALA A 31 7.17 4.18 9.00
CA ALA A 31 8.14 3.21 8.53
C ALA A 31 7.47 2.26 7.53
N THR A 32 8.02 2.16 6.34
CA THR A 32 7.47 1.33 5.27
C THR A 32 8.52 0.41 4.67
N PHE A 33 8.03 -0.67 4.07
CA PHE A 33 8.85 -1.64 3.35
C PHE A 33 8.22 -1.82 1.97
N THR A 34 8.93 -1.39 0.92
CA THR A 34 8.39 -1.39 -0.44
C THR A 34 9.17 -2.34 -1.34
N ILE A 35 8.43 -3.14 -2.11
CA ILE A 35 9.01 -4.05 -3.10
C ILE A 35 8.33 -3.83 -4.44
N VAL A 36 9.01 -4.23 -5.51
CA VAL A 36 8.44 -4.21 -6.85
C VAL A 36 7.48 -5.39 -6.99
N ASP A 37 6.29 -5.13 -7.50
CA ASP A 37 5.32 -6.17 -7.79
C ASP A 37 5.49 -6.62 -9.24
N ASP A 38 6.22 -7.70 -9.44
CA ASP A 38 6.50 -8.25 -10.77
C ASP A 38 5.73 -9.54 -11.07
N ARG A 39 4.68 -9.83 -10.27
CA ARG A 39 3.90 -11.06 -10.43
C ARG A 39 3.16 -11.15 -11.76
N LEU A 40 2.79 -10.00 -12.32
CA LEU A 40 2.10 -9.91 -13.59
C LEU A 40 2.82 -8.94 -14.51
N ASN A 41 2.61 -9.12 -15.82
CA ASN A 41 3.19 -8.23 -16.80
C ASN A 41 2.28 -7.02 -16.99
N TYR A 42 2.50 -5.99 -16.17
CA TYR A 42 1.76 -4.73 -16.27
C TYR A 42 2.40 -3.82 -17.33
N HIS A 43 1.61 -2.88 -17.84
CA HIS A 43 2.13 -1.85 -18.73
C HIS A 43 2.93 -0.78 -17.99
N GLU A 44 2.90 -0.83 -16.67
CA GLU A 44 3.59 0.12 -15.81
C GLU A 44 4.17 -0.63 -14.62
N ASP A 45 5.18 -0.05 -13.98
CA ASP A 45 5.76 -0.63 -12.78
C ASP A 45 4.81 -0.45 -11.61
N ARG A 46 4.55 -1.56 -10.90
CA ARG A 46 3.73 -1.55 -9.70
C ARG A 46 4.57 -1.92 -8.50
N PHE A 47 4.20 -1.34 -7.38
CA PHE A 47 4.88 -1.53 -6.11
C PHE A 47 3.90 -2.00 -5.05
N ILE A 48 4.44 -2.70 -4.07
CA ILE A 48 3.69 -3.12 -2.88
C ILE A 48 4.41 -2.56 -1.68
N THR A 49 3.70 -1.76 -0.88
CA THR A 49 4.24 -1.17 0.34
C THR A 49 3.54 -1.75 1.55
N LEU A 50 4.33 -2.26 2.49
CA LEU A 50 3.86 -2.69 3.80
C LEU A 50 4.09 -1.55 4.77
N GLY A 51 3.10 -1.23 5.58
CA GLY A 51 3.21 -0.16 6.57
C GLY A 51 2.12 -0.24 7.61
N MET A 52 2.22 0.61 8.63
CA MET A 52 1.24 0.63 9.71
C MET A 52 0.19 1.69 9.45
N LEU A 53 -1.06 1.31 9.62
CA LEU A 53 -2.17 2.25 9.75
C LEU A 53 -2.74 2.03 11.14
N GLU A 54 -2.44 2.94 12.04
CA GLU A 54 -2.73 2.79 13.46
C GLU A 54 -2.07 1.50 13.97
N ASP A 55 -2.84 0.53 14.44
CA ASP A 55 -2.28 -0.71 15.00
C ASP A 55 -2.28 -1.87 14.01
N VAL A 56 -2.56 -1.59 12.73
CA VAL A 56 -2.73 -2.64 11.72
C VAL A 56 -1.69 -2.51 10.63
N VAL A 57 -1.01 -3.60 10.31
CA VAL A 57 -0.14 -3.64 9.13
C VAL A 57 -1.02 -3.78 7.91
N VAL A 58 -0.84 -2.86 6.96
CA VAL A 58 -1.59 -2.87 5.70
C VAL A 58 -0.65 -3.05 4.52
N VAL A 59 -1.21 -3.49 3.41
CA VAL A 59 -0.51 -3.68 2.15
C VAL A 59 -1.14 -2.73 1.14
N ILE A 60 -0.32 -1.84 0.61
CA ILE A 60 -0.76 -0.86 -0.38
C ILE A 60 -0.15 -1.21 -1.73
N ALA A 61 -1.00 -1.46 -2.73
CA ALA A 61 -0.56 -1.59 -4.11
C ALA A 61 -0.65 -0.22 -4.76
N HIS A 62 0.40 0.18 -5.44
CA HIS A 62 0.46 1.53 -6.02
C HIS A 62 1.44 1.61 -7.18
N THR A 63 1.35 2.71 -7.92
CA THR A 63 2.37 3.08 -8.90
C THR A 63 3.06 4.33 -8.41
N GLU A 64 4.25 4.59 -8.91
CA GLU A 64 4.99 5.82 -8.62
C GLU A 64 5.50 6.40 -9.93
N GLU A 65 5.24 7.67 -10.14
CA GLU A 65 5.76 8.39 -11.29
C GLU A 65 6.12 9.79 -10.83
N GLU A 66 7.42 10.10 -10.90
CA GLU A 66 7.96 11.34 -10.36
C GLU A 66 7.57 11.46 -8.89
N ASP A 67 6.80 12.49 -8.52
CA ASP A 67 6.41 12.73 -7.12
C ASP A 67 4.96 12.33 -6.88
N ILE A 68 4.38 11.55 -7.78
CA ILE A 68 2.96 11.14 -7.70
C ILE A 68 2.87 9.65 -7.40
N ILE A 69 2.11 9.33 -6.36
CA ILE A 69 1.78 7.95 -5.99
C ILE A 69 0.31 7.72 -6.28
N ARG A 70 0.03 6.79 -7.20
CA ARG A 70 -1.35 6.41 -7.50
C ARG A 70 -1.71 5.16 -6.73
N ILE A 71 -2.69 5.28 -5.83
CA ILE A 71 -3.12 4.17 -4.98
C ILE A 71 -4.05 3.25 -5.77
N ILE A 72 -3.78 1.95 -5.73
CA ILE A 72 -4.58 0.95 -6.43
C ILE A 72 -5.43 0.16 -5.45
N SER A 73 -4.88 -0.23 -4.30
CA SER A 73 -5.62 -0.96 -3.28
C SER A 73 -4.93 -0.87 -1.93
N ILE A 74 -5.71 -1.00 -0.86
CA ILE A 74 -5.21 -1.12 0.51
C ILE A 74 -5.95 -2.27 1.17
N ARG A 75 -5.21 -3.23 1.71
CA ARG A 75 -5.80 -4.34 2.44
C ARG A 75 -4.99 -4.65 3.70
N LYS A 76 -5.58 -5.40 4.60
CA LYS A 76 -4.87 -5.88 5.78
C LYS A 76 -3.81 -6.89 5.36
N ALA A 77 -2.65 -6.83 5.99
CA ALA A 77 -1.57 -7.78 5.75
C ALA A 77 -1.94 -9.16 6.31
N THR A 78 -1.50 -10.20 5.61
CA THR A 78 -1.58 -11.57 6.14
C THR A 78 -0.58 -11.71 7.29
N LYS A 79 -0.69 -12.82 8.04
CA LYS A 79 0.27 -13.08 9.13
C LYS A 79 1.70 -13.16 8.61
N ASN A 80 1.89 -13.77 7.46
CA ASN A 80 3.22 -13.88 6.85
C ASN A 80 3.75 -12.51 6.45
N GLU A 81 2.91 -11.67 5.87
CA GLU A 81 3.29 -10.31 5.49
C GLU A 81 3.63 -9.47 6.72
N GLN A 82 2.88 -9.63 7.81
CA GLN A 82 3.18 -8.95 9.07
C GLN A 82 4.56 -9.34 9.58
N LYS A 83 4.90 -10.62 9.50
CA LYS A 83 6.24 -11.10 9.90
C LYS A 83 7.32 -10.46 9.04
N ILE A 84 7.11 -10.38 7.74
CA ILE A 84 8.06 -9.75 6.83
C ILE A 84 8.25 -8.29 7.21
N TYR A 85 7.16 -7.57 7.47
CA TYR A 85 7.21 -6.16 7.84
C TYR A 85 8.04 -5.95 9.10
N PHE A 86 7.70 -6.67 10.19
CA PHE A 86 8.38 -6.48 11.46
C PHE A 86 9.82 -6.96 11.42
N LYS A 87 10.10 -8.02 10.68
CA LYS A 87 11.47 -8.52 10.54
C LYS A 87 12.36 -7.52 9.81
N GLY A 88 11.80 -6.77 8.87
CA GLY A 88 12.54 -5.76 8.13
C GLY A 88 13.10 -4.65 9.01
N PHE A 89 12.54 -4.45 10.20
CA PHE A 89 12.96 -3.41 11.16
C PHE A 89 13.60 -3.99 12.42
N SER A 90 13.88 -5.29 12.42
CA SER A 90 14.54 -5.99 13.53
C SER A 90 16.05 -6.06 13.31
N TYR A 91 16.79 -5.94 14.38
CA TYR A 91 18.25 -6.07 14.36
C TYR A 91 18.70 -7.24 15.23
#